data_a54b648c6ddaa3c7217c2dca1667a006
#
_entry.id   a54b648c6ddaa3c7217c2dca1667a006
#
_cell.length_a   1.000
_cell.length_b   1.000
_cell.length_c   1.000
_cell.angle_alpha   90.00
_cell.angle_beta   90.00
_cell.angle_gamma   90.00
#
_symmetry.space_group_name_H-M   'P 1'
#
loop_
_entity.id
_entity.type
_entity.pdbx_description
1 polymer ?
#
loop_
_entity_poly.entity_id
_entity_poly.type
_entity_poly.pdbx_seq_one_letter_code
_entity_poly.pdbx_strand_id
1 'polypeptide(L)'
;ALGFGYNKELLAKKGLPAPKSWMDLTKPIYKGEIQIANPNSSGTAYTTLATIIQIFGEDKGWDYMKALHLNVNTYTKSGSAPIKATGRGENLIGICFQHDGVKQTKKGLPVVTVSPAEGTGYEVGSMSIIAGARNMKEAKKFYDWALSPAIQTMVFTSGKSLQVPSNTKAQADPDAPDLSTINLIDYNFKVYGDKSTRAGLLSKWDNDVSVIPR
;
A
#
# COMPACT_ATOMS: atom_id res chain seq x y z
N ALA A 1 -1.26 6.90 -0.03
CA ALA A 1 -2.39 6.14 -0.56
C ALA A 1 -1.95 4.75 -1.01
N LEU A 2 -2.85 3.77 -0.88
CA LEU A 2 -2.69 2.44 -1.48
C LEU A 2 -2.96 2.47 -2.97
N GLY A 3 -2.57 1.40 -3.64
CA GLY A 3 -2.81 1.13 -5.04
C GLY A 3 -2.08 -0.12 -5.47
N PHE A 4 -1.83 -0.21 -6.73
CA PHE A 4 -1.00 -1.26 -7.29
C PHE A 4 -0.17 -0.70 -8.45
N GLY A 5 0.81 -1.44 -8.87
CA GLY A 5 1.52 -1.13 -10.10
C GLY A 5 1.67 -2.38 -10.95
N TYR A 6 1.82 -2.18 -12.24
CA TYR A 6 2.07 -3.25 -13.20
C TYR A 6 3.31 -2.97 -14.04
N ASN A 7 3.93 -4.03 -14.52
CA ASN A 7 5.03 -3.94 -15.46
C ASN A 7 4.47 -3.82 -16.90
N LYS A 8 4.61 -2.63 -17.50
CA LYS A 8 4.03 -2.34 -18.82
C LYS A 8 4.62 -3.20 -19.96
N GLU A 9 5.88 -3.60 -19.85
CA GLU A 9 6.55 -4.43 -20.86
C GLU A 9 6.06 -5.88 -20.80
N LEU A 10 5.96 -6.44 -19.58
CA LEU A 10 5.37 -7.77 -19.38
C LEU A 10 3.91 -7.81 -19.80
N LEU A 11 3.16 -6.77 -19.47
CA LEU A 11 1.75 -6.66 -19.86
C LEU A 11 1.59 -6.70 -21.38
N ALA A 12 2.37 -5.89 -22.10
CA ALA A 12 2.39 -5.88 -23.56
C ALA A 12 2.84 -7.23 -24.14
N LYS A 13 3.90 -7.84 -23.60
CA LYS A 13 4.39 -9.15 -24.03
C LYS A 13 3.35 -10.26 -23.88
N LYS A 14 2.53 -10.20 -22.83
CA LYS A 14 1.46 -11.17 -22.56
C LYS A 14 0.15 -10.84 -23.27
N GLY A 15 0.03 -9.69 -23.93
CA GLY A 15 -1.20 -9.22 -24.57
C GLY A 15 -2.36 -9.00 -23.59
N LEU A 16 -2.07 -8.68 -22.34
CA LEU A 16 -3.07 -8.49 -21.30
C LEU A 16 -3.49 -7.01 -21.20
N PRO A 17 -4.77 -6.73 -20.89
CA PRO A 17 -5.22 -5.37 -20.65
C PRO A 17 -4.61 -4.79 -19.35
N ALA A 18 -4.43 -3.47 -19.30
CA ALA A 18 -3.98 -2.81 -18.08
C ALA A 18 -5.12 -2.76 -17.05
N PRO A 19 -4.90 -3.23 -15.81
CA PRO A 19 -5.90 -3.14 -14.75
C PRO A 19 -6.06 -1.69 -14.31
N LYS A 20 -7.30 -1.27 -14.01
CA LYS A 20 -7.65 0.11 -13.60
C LYS A 20 -8.41 0.18 -12.27
N SER A 21 -8.84 -0.95 -11.77
CA SER A 21 -9.71 -1.06 -10.60
C SER A 21 -9.27 -2.20 -9.68
N TRP A 22 -9.73 -2.17 -8.43
CA TRP A 22 -9.54 -3.32 -7.54
C TRP A 22 -10.20 -4.57 -8.13
N MET A 23 -11.42 -4.44 -8.66
CA MET A 23 -12.16 -5.55 -9.26
C MET A 23 -11.43 -6.17 -10.45
N ASP A 24 -10.65 -5.41 -11.21
CA ASP A 24 -9.86 -5.98 -12.31
C ASP A 24 -8.86 -7.03 -11.82
N LEU A 25 -8.33 -6.88 -10.60
CA LEU A 25 -7.34 -7.80 -10.05
C LEU A 25 -7.92 -9.19 -9.71
N THR A 26 -9.24 -9.32 -9.67
CA THR A 26 -9.90 -10.61 -9.45
C THR A 26 -10.17 -11.38 -10.74
N LYS A 27 -9.95 -10.77 -11.91
CA LYS A 27 -10.20 -11.42 -13.21
C LYS A 27 -9.24 -12.60 -13.43
N PRO A 28 -9.75 -13.76 -13.92
CA PRO A 28 -8.92 -14.95 -14.14
C PRO A 28 -7.73 -14.75 -15.09
N ILE A 29 -7.78 -13.72 -15.94
CA ILE A 29 -6.67 -13.39 -16.87
C ILE A 29 -5.38 -13.02 -16.13
N TYR A 30 -5.45 -12.65 -14.84
CA TYR A 30 -4.29 -12.33 -14.01
C TYR A 30 -3.92 -13.47 -13.04
N LYS A 31 -4.43 -14.69 -13.27
CA LYS A 31 -4.11 -15.84 -12.41
C LYS A 31 -2.60 -16.08 -12.34
N GLY A 32 -2.06 -16.10 -11.12
CA GLY A 32 -0.63 -16.29 -10.88
C GLY A 32 0.26 -15.07 -11.23
N GLU A 33 -0.33 -13.92 -11.53
CA GLU A 33 0.38 -12.73 -11.98
C GLU A 33 0.49 -11.64 -10.91
N ILE A 34 -0.11 -11.84 -9.74
CA ILE A 34 -0.21 -10.82 -8.70
C ILE A 34 0.66 -11.18 -7.49
N GLN A 35 1.35 -10.19 -6.96
CA GLN A 35 1.96 -10.25 -5.63
C GLN A 35 1.35 -9.21 -4.69
N ILE A 36 1.18 -9.62 -3.46
CA ILE A 36 0.79 -8.77 -2.32
C ILE A 36 1.56 -9.26 -1.09
N ALA A 37 1.76 -8.40 -0.11
CA ALA A 37 2.32 -8.85 1.15
C ALA A 37 1.29 -9.62 1.99
N ASN A 38 1.77 -10.41 2.96
CA ASN A 38 0.90 -11.11 3.89
C ASN A 38 0.35 -10.12 4.93
N PRO A 39 -0.97 -10.07 5.17
CA PRO A 39 -1.59 -9.14 6.11
C PRO A 39 -1.09 -9.30 7.56
N ASN A 40 -0.67 -10.49 7.96
CA ASN A 40 -0.11 -10.73 9.29
C ASN A 40 1.27 -10.09 9.51
N SER A 41 2.04 -9.90 8.43
CA SER A 41 3.42 -9.40 8.52
C SER A 41 3.61 -7.98 7.97
N SER A 42 2.60 -7.41 7.31
CA SER A 42 2.72 -6.14 6.61
C SER A 42 1.55 -5.20 6.89
N GLY A 43 1.86 -4.00 7.36
CA GLY A 43 0.88 -2.91 7.50
C GLY A 43 0.21 -2.57 6.17
N THR A 44 0.98 -2.51 5.07
CA THR A 44 0.45 -2.27 3.71
C THR A 44 -0.64 -3.27 3.34
N ALA A 45 -0.41 -4.56 3.58
CA ALA A 45 -1.37 -5.60 3.24
C ALA A 45 -2.58 -5.59 4.18
N TYR A 46 -2.38 -5.32 5.47
CA TYR A 46 -3.50 -5.12 6.38
C TYR A 46 -4.35 -3.92 5.97
N THR A 47 -3.72 -2.79 5.64
CA THR A 47 -4.44 -1.60 5.15
C THR A 47 -5.18 -1.90 3.85
N THR A 48 -4.61 -2.76 2.96
CA THR A 48 -5.32 -3.23 1.76
C THR A 48 -6.57 -4.04 2.12
N LEU A 49 -6.45 -5.03 3.01
CA LEU A 49 -7.60 -5.82 3.49
C LEU A 49 -8.69 -4.92 4.06
N ALA A 50 -8.32 -4.02 4.99
CA ALA A 50 -9.26 -3.08 5.60
C ALA A 50 -9.89 -2.11 4.57
N THR A 51 -9.13 -1.67 3.56
CA THR A 51 -9.63 -0.84 2.46
C THR A 51 -10.69 -1.58 1.65
N ILE A 52 -10.43 -2.81 1.26
CA ILE A 52 -11.36 -3.64 0.48
C ILE A 52 -12.67 -3.87 1.24
N ILE A 53 -12.58 -4.19 2.54
CA ILE A 53 -13.76 -4.35 3.38
C ILE A 53 -14.56 -3.02 3.47
N GLN A 54 -13.91 -1.88 3.55
CA GLN A 54 -14.58 -0.58 3.62
C GLN A 54 -15.24 -0.19 2.29
N ILE A 55 -14.61 -0.50 1.15
CA ILE A 55 -15.16 -0.18 -0.18
C ILE A 55 -16.37 -1.05 -0.52
N PHE A 56 -16.27 -2.36 -0.31
CA PHE A 56 -17.27 -3.31 -0.80
C PHE A 56 -18.25 -3.79 0.28
N GLY A 57 -18.02 -3.44 1.54
CA GLY A 57 -18.72 -4.00 2.68
C GLY A 57 -18.13 -5.37 3.09
N GLU A 58 -18.56 -5.88 4.24
CA GLU A 58 -17.91 -7.05 4.84
C GLU A 58 -18.02 -8.29 3.93
N ASP A 59 -19.24 -8.68 3.54
CA ASP A 59 -19.45 -9.93 2.77
C ASP A 59 -18.75 -9.87 1.40
N LYS A 60 -19.02 -8.85 0.61
CA LYS A 60 -18.42 -8.69 -0.72
C LYS A 60 -16.91 -8.44 -0.65
N GLY A 61 -16.43 -7.80 0.41
CA GLY A 61 -15.01 -7.60 0.64
C GLY A 61 -14.28 -8.92 0.87
N TRP A 62 -14.86 -9.84 1.62
CA TRP A 62 -14.31 -11.17 1.80
C TRP A 62 -14.38 -12.02 0.53
N ASP A 63 -15.47 -11.93 -0.24
CA ASP A 63 -15.56 -12.59 -1.56
C ASP A 63 -14.49 -12.05 -2.52
N TYR A 64 -14.26 -10.74 -2.51
CA TYR A 64 -13.15 -10.12 -3.24
C TYR A 64 -11.80 -10.70 -2.81
N MET A 65 -11.52 -10.78 -1.50
CA MET A 65 -10.24 -11.29 -0.99
C MET A 65 -9.99 -12.75 -1.40
N LYS A 66 -11.05 -13.59 -1.42
CA LYS A 66 -10.97 -14.96 -1.91
C LYS A 66 -10.67 -15.00 -3.41
N ALA A 67 -11.36 -14.17 -4.20
CA ALA A 67 -11.13 -14.10 -5.64
C ALA A 67 -9.72 -13.54 -5.98
N LEU A 68 -9.26 -12.51 -5.28
CA LEU A 68 -7.90 -12.01 -5.41
C LEU A 68 -6.86 -13.09 -5.09
N HIS A 69 -7.08 -13.85 -4.01
CA HIS A 69 -6.19 -14.92 -3.56
C HIS A 69 -5.88 -15.94 -4.66
N LEU A 70 -6.87 -16.29 -5.48
CA LEU A 70 -6.70 -17.23 -6.61
C LEU A 70 -5.74 -16.69 -7.69
N ASN A 71 -5.55 -15.38 -7.76
CA ASN A 71 -4.67 -14.72 -8.73
C ASN A 71 -3.27 -14.42 -8.14
N VAL A 72 -3.10 -14.56 -6.84
CA VAL A 72 -1.82 -14.28 -6.15
C VAL A 72 -0.85 -15.45 -6.31
N ASN A 73 0.34 -15.19 -6.85
CA ASN A 73 1.40 -16.21 -6.91
C ASN A 73 2.20 -16.28 -5.59
N THR A 74 2.43 -15.15 -4.92
CA THR A 74 3.26 -15.11 -3.72
C THR A 74 2.77 -14.04 -2.74
N TYR A 75 2.71 -14.40 -1.46
CA TYR A 75 2.56 -13.46 -0.36
C TYR A 75 3.93 -13.11 0.22
N THR A 76 4.34 -11.84 0.06
CA THR A 76 5.64 -11.40 0.56
C THR A 76 5.57 -10.97 2.04
N LYS A 77 6.71 -10.92 2.73
CA LYS A 77 6.78 -10.42 4.11
C LYS A 77 6.67 -8.90 4.18
N SER A 78 7.27 -8.19 3.23
CA SER A 78 7.35 -6.72 3.21
C SER A 78 6.36 -6.12 2.21
N GLY A 79 5.66 -5.05 2.60
CA GLY A 79 4.67 -4.36 1.76
C GLY A 79 5.23 -3.72 0.48
N SER A 80 6.52 -3.38 0.44
CA SER A 80 7.16 -2.85 -0.77
C SER A 80 7.82 -3.91 -1.65
N ALA A 81 7.86 -5.17 -1.22
CA ALA A 81 8.49 -6.24 -2.00
C ALA A 81 7.72 -6.56 -3.30
N PRO A 82 6.38 -6.61 -3.32
CA PRO A 82 5.61 -6.89 -4.53
C PRO A 82 5.96 -5.96 -5.68
N ILE A 83 5.92 -4.66 -5.45
CA ILE A 83 6.17 -3.68 -6.52
C ILE A 83 7.65 -3.64 -6.98
N LYS A 84 8.59 -3.99 -6.10
CA LYS A 84 9.99 -4.15 -6.48
C LYS A 84 10.18 -5.36 -7.40
N ALA A 85 9.51 -6.48 -7.10
CA ALA A 85 9.49 -7.67 -7.93
C ALA A 85 8.84 -7.36 -9.31
N THR A 86 7.71 -6.63 -9.32
CA THR A 86 7.09 -6.12 -10.55
C THR A 86 8.06 -5.30 -11.40
N GLY A 87 8.80 -4.39 -10.77
CA GLY A 87 9.80 -3.57 -11.47
C GLY A 87 10.91 -4.41 -12.13
N ARG A 88 11.33 -5.51 -11.51
CA ARG A 88 12.34 -6.43 -12.05
C ARG A 88 11.78 -7.45 -13.04
N GLY A 89 10.46 -7.45 -13.27
CA GLY A 89 9.82 -8.40 -14.18
C GLY A 89 9.59 -9.80 -13.62
N GLU A 90 9.65 -9.97 -12.29
CA GLU A 90 9.43 -11.24 -11.62
C GLU A 90 7.94 -11.59 -11.46
N ASN A 91 7.06 -10.58 -11.52
CA ASN A 91 5.61 -10.70 -11.57
C ASN A 91 5.00 -9.54 -12.36
N LEU A 92 3.76 -9.68 -12.79
CA LEU A 92 3.10 -8.67 -13.60
C LEU A 92 2.58 -7.50 -12.76
N ILE A 93 1.92 -7.78 -11.63
CA ILE A 93 1.22 -6.79 -10.80
C ILE A 93 1.68 -6.90 -9.35
N GLY A 94 1.96 -5.75 -8.72
CA GLY A 94 2.29 -5.66 -7.30
C GLY A 94 1.38 -4.70 -6.56
N ILE A 95 0.69 -5.16 -5.53
CA ILE A 95 -0.10 -4.30 -4.64
C ILE A 95 0.83 -3.63 -3.64
N CYS A 96 0.74 -2.31 -3.49
CA CYS A 96 1.69 -1.51 -2.71
C CYS A 96 1.10 -0.15 -2.31
N PHE A 97 1.83 0.62 -1.53
CA PHE A 97 1.61 2.06 -1.49
C PHE A 97 2.12 2.72 -2.78
N GLN A 98 1.40 3.69 -3.32
CA GLN A 98 1.70 4.30 -4.62
C GLN A 98 3.09 4.92 -4.68
N HIS A 99 3.58 5.55 -3.61
CA HIS A 99 4.93 6.10 -3.56
C HIS A 99 6.05 5.06 -3.80
N ASP A 100 5.80 3.80 -3.44
CA ASP A 100 6.74 2.70 -3.72
C ASP A 100 6.75 2.36 -5.23
N GLY A 101 5.60 2.44 -5.89
CA GLY A 101 5.48 2.27 -7.35
C GLY A 101 6.21 3.38 -8.11
N VAL A 102 5.91 4.63 -7.78
CA VAL A 102 6.60 5.80 -8.37
C VAL A 102 8.11 5.72 -8.18
N LYS A 103 8.56 5.23 -7.02
CA LYS A 103 10.00 5.01 -6.78
C LYS A 103 10.64 4.01 -7.75
N GLN A 104 9.89 3.00 -8.21
CA GLN A 104 10.43 2.09 -9.23
C GLN A 104 10.50 2.78 -10.60
N THR A 105 9.49 3.56 -10.97
CA THR A 105 9.49 4.35 -12.21
C THR A 105 10.67 5.35 -12.25
N LYS A 106 10.93 6.05 -11.14
CA LYS A 106 12.12 6.95 -11.02
C LYS A 106 13.47 6.24 -11.17
N LYS A 107 13.51 4.94 -10.94
CA LYS A 107 14.70 4.10 -11.21
C LYS A 107 14.81 3.63 -12.65
N GLY A 108 13.93 4.07 -13.53
CA GLY A 108 13.88 3.65 -14.93
C GLY A 108 13.24 2.28 -15.15
N LEU A 109 12.60 1.69 -14.14
CA LEU A 109 11.93 0.39 -14.28
C LEU A 109 10.55 0.57 -14.94
N PRO A 110 10.08 -0.41 -15.72
CA PRO A 110 8.87 -0.30 -16.55
C PRO A 110 7.57 -0.46 -15.70
N VAL A 111 7.47 0.25 -14.61
CA VAL A 111 6.31 0.22 -13.71
C VAL A 111 5.37 1.38 -14.01
N VAL A 112 4.08 1.07 -14.11
CA VAL A 112 2.99 2.05 -14.11
C VAL A 112 2.23 1.88 -12.79
N THR A 113 2.12 2.96 -12.03
CA THR A 113 1.36 2.99 -10.76
C THR A 113 -0.08 3.37 -11.05
N VAL A 114 -1.02 2.69 -10.39
CA VAL A 114 -2.46 2.85 -10.60
C VAL A 114 -3.15 3.21 -9.29
N SER A 115 -3.97 4.26 -9.34
CA SER A 115 -4.99 4.56 -8.34
C SER A 115 -6.28 3.83 -8.75
N PRO A 116 -6.79 2.89 -7.94
CA PRO A 116 -7.98 2.12 -8.32
C PRO A 116 -9.22 2.99 -8.46
N ALA A 117 -10.04 2.69 -9.47
CA ALA A 117 -11.21 3.52 -9.83
C ALA A 117 -12.28 3.59 -8.72
N GLU A 118 -12.44 2.52 -7.93
CA GLU A 118 -13.39 2.47 -6.81
C GLU A 118 -12.98 3.37 -5.64
N GLY A 119 -11.79 3.90 -5.68
CA GLY A 119 -11.17 4.60 -4.56
C GLY A 119 -10.20 3.72 -3.79
N THR A 120 -9.50 4.32 -2.84
CA THR A 120 -8.47 3.59 -2.08
C THR A 120 -8.28 4.15 -0.68
N GLY A 121 -7.80 3.30 0.21
CA GLY A 121 -7.39 3.68 1.54
C GLY A 121 -5.99 4.31 1.57
N TYR A 122 -5.65 4.79 2.74
CA TYR A 122 -4.35 5.41 2.98
C TYR A 122 -3.91 5.16 4.41
N GLU A 123 -2.67 5.47 4.67
CA GLU A 123 -2.09 5.41 6.01
C GLU A 123 -1.39 6.73 6.30
N VAL A 124 -1.50 7.19 7.54
CA VAL A 124 -0.76 8.33 8.05
C VAL A 124 0.38 7.78 8.91
N GLY A 125 1.60 7.87 8.40
CA GLY A 125 2.79 7.51 9.16
C GLY A 125 2.90 8.39 10.40
N SER A 126 3.17 7.79 11.55
CA SER A 126 3.26 8.52 12.81
C SER A 126 4.53 8.14 13.58
N MET A 127 4.93 9.02 14.45
CA MET A 127 5.98 8.77 15.43
C MET A 127 5.46 9.10 16.84
N SER A 128 5.96 8.42 17.85
CA SER A 128 5.59 8.65 19.24
C SER A 128 6.81 8.57 20.14
N ILE A 129 6.74 9.26 21.28
CA ILE A 129 7.76 9.19 22.32
C ILE A 129 7.39 8.06 23.26
N ILE A 130 8.33 7.15 23.54
CA ILE A 130 8.13 6.04 24.46
C ILE A 130 7.87 6.60 25.87
N ALA A 131 6.80 6.13 26.51
CA ALA A 131 6.51 6.50 27.90
C ALA A 131 7.68 6.11 28.81
N GLY A 132 8.12 7.03 29.68
CA GLY A 132 9.26 6.81 30.55
C GLY A 132 10.63 6.85 29.85
N ALA A 133 10.74 7.42 28.65
CA ALA A 133 12.00 7.59 27.95
C ALA A 133 13.04 8.26 28.85
N ARG A 134 14.27 7.68 28.95
CA ARG A 134 15.34 8.16 29.84
C ARG A 134 15.72 9.63 29.55
N ASN A 135 15.74 10.00 28.29
CA ASN A 135 16.13 11.33 27.81
C ASN A 135 14.91 12.06 27.25
N MET A 136 13.84 12.18 28.06
CA MET A 136 12.55 12.74 27.63
C MET A 136 12.67 14.14 27.03
N LYS A 137 13.54 15.01 27.57
CA LYS A 137 13.75 16.37 27.08
C LYS A 137 14.31 16.37 25.65
N GLU A 138 15.30 15.52 25.40
CA GLU A 138 15.94 15.38 24.10
C GLU A 138 15.01 14.68 23.10
N ALA A 139 14.24 13.68 23.57
CA ALA A 139 13.24 13.00 22.76
C ALA A 139 12.17 13.98 22.24
N LYS A 140 11.69 14.92 23.09
CA LYS A 140 10.74 15.97 22.66
C LYS A 140 11.37 16.90 21.63
N LYS A 141 12.62 17.36 21.86
CA LYS A 141 13.34 18.20 20.88
C LYS A 141 13.49 17.50 19.53
N PHE A 142 13.86 16.23 19.53
CA PHE A 142 13.98 15.43 18.31
C PHE A 142 12.62 15.27 17.62
N TYR A 143 11.55 15.05 18.38
CA TYR A 143 10.19 14.92 17.87
C TYR A 143 9.77 16.20 17.14
N ASP A 144 9.91 17.37 17.80
CA ASP A 144 9.56 18.67 17.22
C ASP A 144 10.44 19.00 15.99
N TRP A 145 11.73 18.69 16.07
CA TRP A 145 12.67 18.85 14.95
C TRP A 145 12.26 17.99 13.76
N ALA A 146 11.95 16.70 13.96
CA ALA A 146 11.59 15.78 12.88
C ALA A 146 10.26 16.16 12.18
N LEU A 147 9.33 16.81 12.89
CA LEU A 147 8.07 17.28 12.35
C LEU A 147 8.15 18.71 11.78
N SER A 148 9.30 19.38 11.87
CA SER A 148 9.46 20.73 11.34
C SER A 148 9.38 20.76 9.81
N PRO A 149 8.89 21.87 9.22
CA PRO A 149 8.78 22.00 7.75
C PRO A 149 10.10 21.78 7.04
N ALA A 150 11.19 22.33 7.57
CA ALA A 150 12.52 22.25 6.97
C ALA A 150 13.01 20.79 6.90
N ILE A 151 12.84 20.03 7.98
CA ILE A 151 13.29 18.64 8.05
C ILE A 151 12.41 17.73 7.19
N GLN A 152 11.09 17.90 7.23
CA GLN A 152 10.22 17.13 6.33
C GLN A 152 10.54 17.44 4.86
N THR A 153 10.71 18.71 4.48
CA THR A 153 11.15 19.08 3.13
C THR A 153 12.46 18.37 2.75
N MET A 154 13.46 18.39 3.62
CA MET A 154 14.75 17.74 3.38
C MET A 154 14.60 16.23 3.18
N VAL A 155 13.79 15.54 4.01
CA VAL A 155 13.55 14.09 3.91
C VAL A 155 12.87 13.73 2.59
N PHE A 156 11.90 14.52 2.15
CA PHE A 156 11.15 14.25 0.94
C PHE A 156 11.88 14.65 -0.33
N THR A 157 12.65 15.73 -0.32
CA THR A 157 13.41 16.18 -1.51
C THR A 157 14.79 15.52 -1.60
N SER A 158 15.63 15.65 -0.57
CA SER A 158 17.01 15.12 -0.56
C SER A 158 17.08 13.66 -0.14
N GLY A 159 16.20 13.21 0.77
CA GLY A 159 16.11 11.84 1.26
C GLY A 159 15.46 10.87 0.28
N LYS A 160 14.97 11.36 -0.88
CA LYS A 160 14.29 10.56 -1.92
C LYS A 160 13.09 9.78 -1.40
N SER A 161 12.38 10.32 -0.43
CA SER A 161 11.09 9.81 0.01
C SER A 161 10.00 10.39 -0.89
N LEU A 162 9.19 9.54 -1.49
CA LEU A 162 8.07 9.93 -2.33
C LEU A 162 6.73 9.89 -1.57
N GLN A 163 6.79 9.88 -0.25
CA GLN A 163 5.62 10.09 0.58
C GLN A 163 5.24 11.56 0.62
N VAL A 164 3.98 11.86 0.89
CA VAL A 164 3.51 13.23 1.10
C VAL A 164 3.82 13.64 2.53
N PRO A 165 4.46 14.80 2.77
CA PRO A 165 4.76 15.28 4.11
C PRO A 165 3.45 15.58 4.88
N SER A 166 3.45 15.31 6.19
CA SER A 166 2.32 15.63 7.07
C SER A 166 2.26 17.12 7.46
N ASN A 167 3.38 17.83 7.40
CA ASN A 167 3.43 19.25 7.69
C ASN A 167 3.05 20.05 6.43
N THR A 168 1.98 20.84 6.53
CA THR A 168 1.43 21.63 5.39
C THR A 168 2.36 22.71 4.85
N LYS A 169 3.40 23.06 5.61
CA LYS A 169 4.44 24.02 5.17
C LYS A 169 5.66 23.33 4.57
N ALA A 170 5.71 22.01 4.58
CA ALA A 170 6.81 21.26 3.97
C ALA A 170 6.53 21.04 2.47
N GLN A 171 7.60 20.97 1.69
CA GLN A 171 7.53 20.68 0.26
C GLN A 171 7.65 19.17 0.01
N ALA A 172 6.75 18.61 -0.77
CA ALA A 172 6.84 17.25 -1.27
C ALA A 172 7.83 17.17 -2.46
N ASP A 173 8.33 15.96 -2.75
CA ASP A 173 9.00 15.69 -4.03
C ASP A 173 7.98 15.91 -5.16
N PRO A 174 8.35 16.59 -6.27
CA PRO A 174 7.43 16.83 -7.40
C PRO A 174 6.82 15.56 -8.00
N ASP A 175 7.51 14.42 -7.87
CA ASP A 175 7.02 13.13 -8.35
C ASP A 175 6.21 12.35 -7.30
N ALA A 176 6.03 12.91 -6.09
CA ALA A 176 5.17 12.27 -5.09
C ALA A 176 3.72 12.18 -5.60
N PRO A 177 2.97 11.13 -5.22
CA PRO A 177 1.57 11.03 -5.61
C PRO A 177 0.78 12.27 -5.19
N ASP A 178 0.06 12.87 -6.12
CA ASP A 178 -0.83 14.00 -5.84
C ASP A 178 -2.14 13.48 -5.24
N LEU A 179 -2.31 13.66 -3.93
CA LEU A 179 -3.49 13.19 -3.20
C LEU A 179 -4.78 13.85 -3.67
N SER A 180 -4.73 15.02 -4.31
CA SER A 180 -5.92 15.70 -4.84
C SER A 180 -6.53 14.98 -6.05
N THR A 181 -5.73 14.17 -6.75
CA THR A 181 -6.15 13.38 -7.91
C THR A 181 -6.54 11.94 -7.57
N ILE A 182 -6.35 11.53 -6.32
CA ILE A 182 -6.62 10.18 -5.85
C ILE A 182 -7.97 10.15 -5.16
N ASN A 183 -8.86 9.26 -5.57
CA ASN A 183 -10.13 9.01 -4.88
C ASN A 183 -9.85 8.30 -3.54
N LEU A 184 -9.62 9.07 -2.46
CA LEU A 184 -9.41 8.52 -1.13
C LEU A 184 -10.77 8.24 -0.48
N ILE A 185 -10.92 7.04 0.09
CA ILE A 185 -12.11 6.72 0.90
C ILE A 185 -12.02 7.44 2.26
N ASP A 186 -13.16 7.64 2.90
CA ASP A 186 -13.21 8.04 4.32
C ASP A 186 -12.78 6.85 5.20
N TYR A 187 -11.47 6.67 5.31
CA TYR A 187 -10.88 5.52 5.98
C TYR A 187 -11.09 5.59 7.50
N ASN A 188 -11.83 4.64 8.04
CA ASN A 188 -12.17 4.60 9.46
C ASN A 188 -10.99 4.08 10.31
N PHE A 189 -10.05 4.98 10.63
CA PHE A 189 -8.89 4.67 11.47
C PHE A 189 -9.28 4.19 12.87
N LYS A 190 -10.40 4.65 13.42
CA LYS A 190 -10.85 4.27 14.77
C LYS A 190 -11.23 2.78 14.81
N VAL A 191 -11.96 2.31 13.82
CA VAL A 191 -12.40 0.91 13.74
C VAL A 191 -11.24 0.02 13.33
N TYR A 192 -10.59 0.32 12.20
CA TYR A 192 -9.57 -0.56 11.62
C TYR A 192 -8.18 -0.43 12.25
N GLY A 193 -7.94 0.62 13.06
CA GLY A 193 -6.79 0.75 13.94
C GLY A 193 -6.95 0.06 15.29
N ASP A 194 -8.17 -0.37 15.65
CA ASP A 194 -8.43 -1.08 16.90
C ASP A 194 -7.78 -2.47 16.90
N LYS A 195 -7.21 -2.85 18.05
CA LYS A 195 -6.48 -4.11 18.20
C LYS A 195 -7.38 -5.33 18.04
N SER A 196 -8.60 -5.29 18.52
CA SER A 196 -9.55 -6.41 18.47
C SER A 196 -10.09 -6.59 17.06
N THR A 197 -10.45 -5.50 16.38
CA THR A 197 -10.87 -5.51 14.98
C THR A 197 -9.77 -6.07 14.10
N ARG A 198 -8.53 -5.59 14.28
CA ARG A 198 -7.38 -6.09 13.52
C ARG A 198 -7.19 -7.60 13.73
N ALA A 199 -7.23 -8.07 14.98
CA ALA A 199 -7.07 -9.49 15.30
C ALA A 199 -8.17 -10.33 14.65
N GLY A 200 -9.43 -9.87 14.68
CA GLY A 200 -10.56 -10.55 14.05
C GLY A 200 -10.40 -10.66 12.53
N LEU A 201 -10.03 -9.57 11.84
CA LEU A 201 -9.81 -9.57 10.39
C LEU A 201 -8.65 -10.49 9.97
N LEU A 202 -7.55 -10.48 10.73
CA LEU A 202 -6.40 -11.34 10.45
C LEU A 202 -6.75 -12.81 10.67
N SER A 203 -7.46 -13.14 11.75
CA SER A 203 -7.93 -14.50 12.00
C SER A 203 -8.88 -14.99 10.90
N LYS A 204 -9.80 -14.13 10.44
CA LYS A 204 -10.70 -14.47 9.34
C LYS A 204 -9.95 -14.66 8.02
N TRP A 205 -8.95 -13.82 7.72
CA TRP A 205 -8.09 -14.00 6.56
C TRP A 205 -7.33 -15.35 6.61
N ASP A 206 -6.79 -15.70 7.77
CA ASP A 206 -6.09 -16.97 7.98
C ASP A 206 -6.99 -18.18 7.75
N ASN A 207 -8.22 -18.15 8.28
CA ASN A 207 -9.15 -19.29 8.26
C ASN A 207 -9.93 -19.43 6.95
N ASP A 208 -10.29 -18.30 6.31
CA ASP A 208 -11.26 -18.29 5.21
C ASP A 208 -10.63 -18.02 3.84
N VAL A 209 -9.44 -17.42 3.80
CA VAL A 209 -8.78 -17.00 2.55
C VAL A 209 -7.46 -17.73 2.35
N SER A 210 -6.54 -17.66 3.31
CA SER A 210 -5.19 -18.18 3.13
C SER A 210 -5.12 -19.71 2.93
N VAL A 211 -6.13 -20.43 3.36
CA VAL A 211 -6.25 -21.89 3.27
C VAL A 211 -6.80 -22.38 1.93
N ILE A 212 -7.32 -21.49 1.08
CA ILE A 212 -7.87 -21.85 -0.22
C ILE A 212 -6.74 -22.29 -1.16
N PRO A 213 -6.83 -23.45 -1.83
CA PRO A 213 -5.87 -23.85 -2.86
C PRO A 213 -5.86 -22.87 -4.04
N ARG A 214 -4.68 -22.53 -4.55
CA ARG A 214 -4.49 -21.58 -5.67
C ARG A 214 -4.19 -22.27 -6.98
#